data_54f88deb3ecb990b5c646784ba5fa8e4
#
_entry.id   54f88deb3ecb990b5c646784ba5fa8e4
#
_cell.length_a   1.000
_cell.length_b   1.000
_cell.length_c   1.000
_cell.angle_alpha   90.00
_cell.angle_beta   90.00
_cell.angle_gamma   90.00
#
_symmetry.space_group_name_H-M   'P 1'
#
loop_
_entity.id
_entity.type
_entity.pdbx_description
1 polymer ?
#
loop_
_entity_poly.entity_id
_entity_poly.type
_entity_poly.pdbx_seq_one_letter_code
_entity_poly.pdbx_strand_id
1 'polypeptide(L)'
;MSVIATPVSGARRYALVGLGVRSYLYLTALTGPHRQYGDLVGLCDSNRGRLARAVEVAARQDVRPAAYAAGDFERMLDETQADAVIVTSPDYTHADYIVRALKAGRDVITEKPLTVDAASCRRILAARKASGRRVTVGFNYRYSPARTLAKQVLASGAIGRITAVNFEWRLDTHHGADYFRRWHRLMRNSGGLLVHKATHHFDLINWWLGSTAREVSAEGRRAFYRPETADGLGLHDRGERCAACPAFARCRVRLDLGASRALREIYASNEGHDGYFRDRCVFASEIDIWDTMRASLTYENDVVVNYLLSAYAPGEGYRVVFHGERGELTMETTERPFVEPDGAPPRPAAPEETTLVVQPLFGRAYELRIPEAIGDHGGGDALMLAHLFGHAPDPDGRAADDRAGAWSALVGIAANASIATGGAPVKLADLADGVDRPDPEPAPFGPQAAWRDFDAARYPFMADARQISRSST
;
A
#
# COMPACT_ATOMS: atom_id res chain seq x y z
N MET A 1 -13.02 -4.09 35.26
CA MET A 1 -14.35 -3.69 34.77
C MET A 1 -14.13 -2.80 33.57
N SER A 2 -14.27 -3.32 32.36
CA SER A 2 -14.14 -2.57 31.12
C SER A 2 -15.43 -1.74 30.95
N VAL A 3 -15.30 -0.42 30.93
CA VAL A 3 -16.42 0.48 30.67
C VAL A 3 -16.79 0.31 29.20
N ILE A 4 -17.90 -0.35 28.92
CA ILE A 4 -18.49 -0.43 27.57
C ILE A 4 -18.97 0.98 27.25
N ALA A 5 -18.25 1.70 26.40
CA ALA A 5 -18.68 3.01 25.93
C ALA A 5 -19.96 2.85 25.10
N THR A 6 -21.04 3.47 25.54
CA THR A 6 -22.29 3.59 24.79
C THR A 6 -21.99 4.40 23.52
N PRO A 7 -22.55 4.06 22.33
CA PRO A 7 -22.39 4.85 21.12
C PRO A 7 -22.79 6.31 21.37
N VAL A 8 -21.94 7.24 20.96
CA VAL A 8 -22.27 8.66 21.02
C VAL A 8 -23.36 8.92 19.99
N SER A 9 -24.48 9.51 20.41
CA SER A 9 -25.55 9.91 19.50
C SER A 9 -24.96 10.82 18.40
N GLY A 10 -25.00 10.34 17.13
CA GLY A 10 -24.42 11.01 15.99
C GLY A 10 -23.09 10.42 15.49
N ALA A 11 -22.65 9.26 15.99
CA ALA A 11 -21.50 8.56 15.44
C ALA A 11 -21.72 8.20 13.95
N ARG A 12 -20.68 8.38 13.12
CA ARG A 12 -20.75 8.10 11.68
C ARG A 12 -20.94 6.60 11.44
N ARG A 13 -21.82 6.24 10.51
CA ARG A 13 -22.22 4.86 10.21
C ARG A 13 -21.40 4.32 9.05
N TYR A 14 -20.76 3.17 9.25
CA TYR A 14 -19.89 2.53 8.25
C TYR A 14 -20.42 1.17 7.79
N ALA A 15 -20.42 0.94 6.49
CA ALA A 15 -20.56 -0.39 5.90
C ALA A 15 -19.21 -0.87 5.37
N LEU A 16 -18.90 -2.17 5.49
CA LEU A 16 -17.63 -2.76 5.05
C LEU A 16 -17.89 -3.83 3.99
N VAL A 17 -17.23 -3.72 2.82
CA VAL A 17 -17.36 -4.67 1.71
C VAL A 17 -16.03 -5.33 1.37
N GLY A 18 -16.05 -6.69 1.18
CA GLY A 18 -14.88 -7.52 0.93
C GLY A 18 -14.18 -7.93 2.23
N LEU A 19 -14.52 -9.13 2.75
CA LEU A 19 -14.14 -9.58 4.09
C LEU A 19 -12.94 -10.54 4.09
N GLY A 20 -11.91 -10.22 3.28
CA GLY A 20 -10.59 -10.85 3.32
C GLY A 20 -9.75 -10.40 4.53
N VAL A 21 -8.51 -10.90 4.63
CA VAL A 21 -7.60 -10.57 5.76
C VAL A 21 -7.49 -9.05 5.99
N ARG A 22 -7.38 -8.23 4.93
CA ARG A 22 -7.20 -6.78 5.07
C ARG A 22 -8.39 -6.07 5.72
N SER A 23 -9.60 -6.58 5.55
CA SER A 23 -10.81 -6.01 6.16
C SER A 23 -10.77 -6.01 7.68
N TYR A 24 -10.03 -6.94 8.28
CA TYR A 24 -9.94 -7.06 9.74
C TYR A 24 -9.25 -5.86 10.39
N LEU A 25 -8.41 -5.12 9.67
CA LEU A 25 -7.87 -3.85 10.14
C LEU A 25 -9.01 -2.88 10.51
N TYR A 26 -9.98 -2.73 9.62
CA TYR A 26 -11.12 -1.81 9.79
C TYR A 26 -12.20 -2.40 10.71
N LEU A 27 -12.49 -3.70 10.57
CA LEU A 27 -13.45 -4.40 11.41
C LEU A 27 -13.06 -4.28 12.89
N THR A 28 -11.83 -4.64 13.24
CA THR A 28 -11.35 -4.59 14.63
C THR A 28 -11.23 -3.17 15.17
N ALA A 29 -10.88 -2.21 14.31
CA ALA A 29 -10.85 -0.81 14.68
C ALA A 29 -12.25 -0.30 15.11
N LEU A 30 -13.27 -0.54 14.27
CA LEU A 30 -14.64 -0.07 14.52
C LEU A 30 -15.41 -0.90 15.56
N THR A 31 -14.99 -2.12 15.84
CA THR A 31 -15.57 -2.91 16.95
C THR A 31 -14.81 -2.77 18.26
N GLY A 32 -13.64 -2.11 18.24
CA GLY A 32 -12.74 -1.96 19.38
C GLY A 32 -12.36 -0.49 19.65
N PRO A 33 -11.07 -0.10 19.41
CA PRO A 33 -10.53 1.19 19.88
C PRO A 33 -11.21 2.42 19.27
N HIS A 34 -11.80 2.32 18.08
CA HIS A 34 -12.46 3.45 17.41
C HIS A 34 -13.99 3.37 17.44
N ARG A 35 -14.58 2.43 18.20
CA ARG A 35 -16.03 2.26 18.32
C ARG A 35 -16.77 3.53 18.77
N GLN A 36 -16.14 4.34 19.58
CA GLN A 36 -16.72 5.62 20.03
C GLN A 36 -16.87 6.67 18.93
N TYR A 37 -16.18 6.53 17.79
CA TYR A 37 -16.18 7.48 16.68
C TYR A 37 -16.97 6.99 15.47
N GLY A 38 -17.34 5.72 15.41
CA GLY A 38 -18.07 5.17 14.27
C GLY A 38 -18.76 3.85 14.56
N ASP A 39 -19.97 3.70 14.03
CA ASP A 39 -20.77 2.50 14.11
C ASP A 39 -20.57 1.62 12.88
N LEU A 40 -20.15 0.37 13.06
CA LEU A 40 -20.15 -0.62 12.00
C LEU A 40 -21.56 -1.19 11.86
N VAL A 41 -22.29 -0.78 10.80
CA VAL A 41 -23.71 -1.09 10.62
C VAL A 41 -23.99 -2.18 9.58
N GLY A 42 -23.06 -2.41 8.62
CA GLY A 42 -23.25 -3.40 7.56
C GLY A 42 -21.98 -4.10 7.15
N LEU A 43 -22.09 -5.40 6.81
CA LEU A 43 -21.02 -6.24 6.25
C LEU A 43 -21.49 -6.87 4.95
N CYS A 44 -20.63 -6.88 3.91
CA CYS A 44 -20.94 -7.41 2.60
C CYS A 44 -19.79 -8.23 2.03
N ASP A 45 -20.04 -9.45 1.59
CA ASP A 45 -19.07 -10.31 0.88
C ASP A 45 -19.77 -11.25 -0.08
N SER A 46 -19.09 -11.67 -1.14
CA SER A 46 -19.54 -12.73 -2.03
C SER A 46 -19.43 -14.13 -1.41
N ASN A 47 -18.52 -14.30 -0.45
CA ASN A 47 -18.29 -15.57 0.26
C ASN A 47 -19.05 -15.60 1.58
N ARG A 48 -20.07 -16.45 1.66
CA ARG A 48 -20.95 -16.57 2.85
C ARG A 48 -20.20 -16.97 4.12
N GLY A 49 -19.15 -17.79 3.99
CA GLY A 49 -18.36 -18.22 5.14
C GLY A 49 -17.49 -17.08 5.71
N ARG A 50 -16.86 -16.26 4.86
CA ARG A 50 -16.15 -15.05 5.30
C ARG A 50 -17.11 -14.05 5.95
N LEU A 51 -18.30 -13.88 5.38
CA LEU A 51 -19.34 -13.03 5.95
C LEU A 51 -19.75 -13.48 7.35
N ALA A 52 -20.08 -14.77 7.52
CA ALA A 52 -20.44 -15.36 8.81
C ALA A 52 -19.31 -15.19 9.85
N ARG A 53 -18.06 -15.40 9.43
CA ARG A 53 -16.90 -15.22 10.29
C ARG A 53 -16.71 -13.78 10.75
N ALA A 54 -16.91 -12.79 9.88
CA ALA A 54 -16.81 -11.37 10.23
C ALA A 54 -17.92 -10.96 11.22
N VAL A 55 -19.14 -11.45 11.03
CA VAL A 55 -20.25 -11.24 11.98
C VAL A 55 -19.91 -11.84 13.35
N GLU A 56 -19.35 -13.05 13.39
CA GLU A 56 -18.92 -13.68 14.65
C GLU A 56 -17.85 -12.84 15.38
N VAL A 57 -16.86 -12.33 14.64
CA VAL A 57 -15.80 -11.48 15.22
C VAL A 57 -16.37 -10.18 15.79
N ALA A 58 -17.27 -9.52 15.07
CA ALA A 58 -17.96 -8.33 15.56
C ALA A 58 -18.80 -8.64 16.81
N ALA A 59 -19.51 -9.76 16.80
CA ALA A 59 -20.36 -10.20 17.91
C ALA A 59 -19.61 -10.44 19.21
N ARG A 60 -18.34 -10.85 19.15
CA ARG A 60 -17.46 -10.99 20.34
C ARG A 60 -17.15 -9.67 21.05
N GLN A 61 -17.36 -8.55 20.36
CA GLN A 61 -17.21 -7.19 20.87
C GLN A 61 -18.56 -6.50 21.06
N ASP A 62 -19.65 -7.28 21.15
CA ASP A 62 -21.03 -6.78 21.30
C ASP A 62 -21.45 -5.80 20.19
N VAL A 63 -20.95 -6.00 18.96
CA VAL A 63 -21.36 -5.26 17.75
C VAL A 63 -22.13 -6.23 16.84
N ARG A 64 -23.28 -5.80 16.31
CA ARG A 64 -24.21 -6.63 15.52
C ARG A 64 -24.49 -5.96 14.16
N PRO A 65 -23.51 -5.90 13.23
CA PRO A 65 -23.75 -5.36 11.90
C PRO A 65 -24.68 -6.28 11.11
N ALA A 66 -25.53 -5.71 10.26
CA ALA A 66 -26.35 -6.48 9.34
C ALA A 66 -25.47 -7.11 8.24
N ALA A 67 -25.81 -8.31 7.78
CA ALA A 67 -25.01 -9.11 6.86
C ALA A 67 -25.68 -9.25 5.49
N TYR A 68 -24.94 -8.97 4.41
CA TYR A 68 -25.47 -8.96 3.04
C TYR A 68 -24.56 -9.71 2.07
N ALA A 69 -25.16 -10.38 1.11
CA ALA A 69 -24.43 -10.92 -0.03
C ALA A 69 -24.00 -9.78 -0.98
N ALA A 70 -22.96 -10.01 -1.80
CA ALA A 70 -22.45 -9.00 -2.73
C ALA A 70 -23.50 -8.42 -3.70
N GLY A 71 -24.51 -9.25 -4.08
CA GLY A 71 -25.63 -8.81 -4.92
C GLY A 71 -26.61 -7.86 -4.23
N ASP A 72 -26.59 -7.81 -2.90
CA ASP A 72 -27.48 -6.98 -2.08
C ASP A 72 -26.79 -5.69 -1.59
N PHE A 73 -25.74 -5.26 -2.26
CA PHE A 73 -24.91 -4.11 -1.81
C PHE A 73 -25.71 -2.83 -1.65
N GLU A 74 -26.54 -2.45 -2.64
CA GLU A 74 -27.40 -1.26 -2.55
C GLU A 74 -28.44 -1.40 -1.44
N ARG A 75 -29.06 -2.57 -1.33
CA ARG A 75 -30.01 -2.87 -0.25
C ARG A 75 -29.36 -2.67 1.13
N MET A 76 -28.08 -3.12 1.29
CA MET A 76 -27.32 -2.85 2.50
C MET A 76 -27.21 -1.34 2.79
N LEU A 77 -26.88 -0.53 1.79
CA LEU A 77 -26.72 0.92 1.97
C LEU A 77 -28.05 1.60 2.36
N ASP A 78 -29.14 1.15 1.77
CA ASP A 78 -30.48 1.69 2.03
C ASP A 78 -31.03 1.24 3.39
N GLU A 79 -30.92 -0.02 3.74
CA GLU A 79 -31.44 -0.54 5.01
C GLU A 79 -30.60 -0.08 6.22
N THR A 80 -29.25 -0.04 6.06
CA THR A 80 -28.36 0.36 7.16
C THR A 80 -28.17 1.86 7.24
N GLN A 81 -28.60 2.65 6.27
CA GLN A 81 -28.35 4.10 6.20
C GLN A 81 -26.88 4.45 6.50
N ALA A 82 -25.93 3.67 5.93
CA ALA A 82 -24.52 3.93 6.12
C ALA A 82 -24.11 5.29 5.53
N ASP A 83 -23.31 6.07 6.25
CA ASP A 83 -22.77 7.36 5.78
C ASP A 83 -21.57 7.16 4.87
N ALA A 84 -20.82 6.07 5.11
CA ALA A 84 -19.62 5.74 4.34
C ALA A 84 -19.47 4.24 4.13
N VAL A 85 -18.83 3.88 3.03
CA VAL A 85 -18.46 2.51 2.68
C VAL A 85 -16.94 2.34 2.74
N ILE A 86 -16.51 1.28 3.43
CA ILE A 86 -15.11 0.85 3.43
C ILE A 86 -14.97 -0.29 2.42
N VAL A 87 -14.13 -0.10 1.38
CA VAL A 87 -13.92 -1.06 0.30
C VAL A 87 -12.58 -1.77 0.50
N THR A 88 -12.62 -3.07 0.77
CA THR A 88 -11.46 -3.95 0.99
C THR A 88 -11.55 -5.23 0.14
N SER A 89 -12.31 -5.19 -0.92
CA SER A 89 -12.50 -6.27 -1.89
C SER A 89 -11.25 -6.44 -2.80
N PRO A 90 -11.18 -7.42 -3.70
CA PRO A 90 -10.08 -7.51 -4.66
C PRO A 90 -9.99 -6.26 -5.56
N ASP A 91 -8.77 -5.83 -5.91
CA ASP A 91 -8.48 -4.54 -6.59
C ASP A 91 -9.35 -4.28 -7.82
N TYR A 92 -9.56 -5.29 -8.68
CA TYR A 92 -10.36 -5.14 -9.91
C TYR A 92 -11.84 -4.85 -9.64
N THR A 93 -12.32 -5.04 -8.43
CA THR A 93 -13.71 -4.78 -8.02
C THR A 93 -13.89 -3.43 -7.35
N HIS A 94 -12.79 -2.74 -6.98
CA HIS A 94 -12.84 -1.48 -6.25
C HIS A 94 -13.69 -0.43 -6.98
N ALA A 95 -13.42 -0.22 -8.27
CA ALA A 95 -14.12 0.79 -9.06
C ALA A 95 -15.64 0.58 -9.08
N ASP A 96 -16.10 -0.66 -9.12
CA ASP A 96 -17.53 -0.98 -9.13
C ASP A 96 -18.19 -0.60 -7.80
N TYR A 97 -17.64 -1.05 -6.68
CA TYR A 97 -18.17 -0.71 -5.35
C TYR A 97 -18.08 0.79 -5.05
N ILE A 98 -16.96 1.43 -5.42
CA ILE A 98 -16.77 2.87 -5.21
C ILE A 98 -17.85 3.67 -5.97
N VAL A 99 -18.03 3.39 -7.27
CA VAL A 99 -18.99 4.10 -8.11
C VAL A 99 -20.45 3.88 -7.62
N ARG A 100 -20.79 2.66 -7.22
CA ARG A 100 -22.11 2.33 -6.67
C ARG A 100 -22.37 3.06 -5.34
N ALA A 101 -21.38 3.09 -4.43
CA ALA A 101 -21.48 3.84 -3.16
C ALA A 101 -21.66 5.35 -3.40
N LEU A 102 -20.88 5.94 -4.29
CA LEU A 102 -20.97 7.35 -4.65
C LEU A 102 -22.34 7.71 -5.25
N LYS A 103 -22.86 6.89 -6.17
CA LYS A 103 -24.21 7.05 -6.74
C LYS A 103 -25.32 6.94 -5.69
N ALA A 104 -25.12 6.12 -4.65
CA ALA A 104 -26.03 6.04 -3.50
C ALA A 104 -25.83 7.19 -2.51
N GLY A 105 -24.98 8.17 -2.82
CA GLY A 105 -24.75 9.34 -1.97
C GLY A 105 -23.91 9.04 -0.71
N ARG A 106 -23.05 8.02 -0.74
CA ARG A 106 -22.21 7.64 0.40
C ARG A 106 -20.75 8.04 0.15
N ASP A 107 -20.05 8.47 1.21
CA ASP A 107 -18.60 8.63 1.15
C ASP A 107 -17.91 7.27 1.04
N VAL A 108 -16.67 7.25 0.60
CA VAL A 108 -15.91 6.00 0.44
C VAL A 108 -14.54 6.11 1.10
N ILE A 109 -14.16 5.07 1.84
CA ILE A 109 -12.79 4.76 2.22
C ILE A 109 -12.43 3.50 1.42
N THR A 110 -11.40 3.54 0.61
CA THR A 110 -10.98 2.35 -0.17
C THR A 110 -9.57 1.94 0.16
N GLU A 111 -9.33 0.63 0.16
CA GLU A 111 -7.97 0.12 0.14
C GLU A 111 -7.26 0.47 -1.16
N LYS A 112 -5.94 0.45 -1.10
CA LYS A 112 -5.08 0.64 -2.27
C LYS A 112 -4.92 -0.68 -3.07
N PRO A 113 -4.66 -0.60 -4.38
CA PRO A 113 -4.70 0.58 -5.23
C PRO A 113 -6.13 1.10 -5.40
N LEU A 114 -6.30 2.35 -5.82
CA LEU A 114 -7.64 2.88 -6.12
C LEU A 114 -8.38 1.96 -7.10
N THR A 115 -7.71 1.53 -8.15
CA THR A 115 -8.16 0.54 -9.14
C THR A 115 -6.98 0.03 -9.97
N VAL A 116 -7.24 -0.82 -10.98
CA VAL A 116 -6.21 -1.53 -11.76
C VAL A 116 -6.02 -1.02 -13.20
N ASP A 117 -6.87 -0.11 -13.67
CA ASP A 117 -6.83 0.42 -15.04
C ASP A 117 -7.27 1.88 -15.13
N ALA A 118 -6.85 2.57 -16.21
CA ALA A 118 -7.13 3.99 -16.44
C ALA A 118 -8.62 4.29 -16.66
N ALA A 119 -9.37 3.41 -17.30
CA ALA A 119 -10.81 3.60 -17.53
C ALA A 119 -11.57 3.60 -16.20
N SER A 120 -11.20 2.72 -15.29
CA SER A 120 -11.75 2.66 -13.94
C SER A 120 -11.37 3.87 -13.10
N CYS A 121 -10.14 4.42 -13.22
CA CYS A 121 -9.78 5.71 -12.61
C CYS A 121 -10.75 6.81 -13.05
N ARG A 122 -10.96 6.97 -14.37
CA ARG A 122 -11.90 7.96 -14.92
C ARG A 122 -13.32 7.78 -14.40
N ARG A 123 -13.82 6.55 -14.33
CA ARG A 123 -15.17 6.23 -13.82
C ARG A 123 -15.34 6.67 -12.36
N ILE A 124 -14.33 6.43 -11.51
CA ILE A 124 -14.35 6.82 -10.10
C ILE A 124 -14.38 8.33 -9.96
N LEU A 125 -13.46 9.05 -10.63
CA LEU A 125 -13.37 10.51 -10.53
C LEU A 125 -14.64 11.19 -11.06
N ALA A 126 -15.19 10.70 -12.18
CA ALA A 126 -16.45 11.19 -12.72
C ALA A 126 -17.62 10.99 -11.72
N ALA A 127 -17.72 9.81 -11.11
CA ALA A 127 -18.75 9.52 -10.12
C ALA A 127 -18.58 10.38 -8.85
N ARG A 128 -17.33 10.59 -8.38
CA ARG A 128 -17.04 11.46 -7.25
C ARG A 128 -17.44 12.91 -7.55
N LYS A 129 -17.10 13.43 -8.73
CA LYS A 129 -17.47 14.77 -9.18
C LYS A 129 -18.99 14.94 -9.24
N ALA A 130 -19.70 13.96 -9.80
CA ALA A 130 -21.15 13.99 -9.94
C ALA A 130 -21.90 13.89 -8.60
N SER A 131 -21.37 13.11 -7.64
CA SER A 131 -22.01 12.90 -6.32
C SER A 131 -21.69 13.99 -5.30
N GLY A 132 -20.59 14.71 -5.47
CA GLY A 132 -20.04 15.62 -4.46
C GLY A 132 -19.56 14.94 -3.17
N ARG A 133 -19.46 13.59 -3.18
CA ARG A 133 -19.01 12.79 -2.03
C ARG A 133 -17.49 12.67 -1.99
N ARG A 134 -16.96 12.21 -0.88
CA ARG A 134 -15.52 12.05 -0.65
C ARG A 134 -15.08 10.63 -0.90
N VAL A 135 -13.89 10.48 -1.48
CA VAL A 135 -13.17 9.20 -1.58
C VAL A 135 -11.81 9.39 -0.90
N THR A 136 -11.50 8.53 0.07
CA THR A 136 -10.22 8.49 0.75
C THR A 136 -9.56 7.15 0.46
N VAL A 137 -8.29 7.16 0.05
CA VAL A 137 -7.51 5.96 -0.26
C VAL A 137 -6.61 5.60 0.92
N GLY A 138 -6.60 4.35 1.32
CA GLY A 138 -5.87 3.81 2.48
C GLY A 138 -4.36 3.72 2.28
N PHE A 139 -3.69 4.82 1.94
CA PHE A 139 -2.23 4.88 1.85
C PHE A 139 -1.58 5.03 3.22
N ASN A 140 -1.58 3.94 3.98
CA ASN A 140 -1.02 3.87 5.33
C ASN A 140 0.47 4.23 5.41
N TYR A 141 1.23 4.06 4.33
CA TYR A 141 2.66 4.38 4.30
C TYR A 141 2.95 5.86 4.55
N ARG A 142 2.10 6.80 4.10
CA ARG A 142 2.26 8.22 4.41
C ARG A 142 2.24 8.53 5.90
N TYR A 143 1.56 7.68 6.71
CA TYR A 143 1.40 7.86 8.14
C TYR A 143 2.54 7.30 8.99
N SER A 144 3.47 6.52 8.41
CA SER A 144 4.67 6.08 9.14
C SER A 144 5.50 7.28 9.56
N PRO A 145 5.93 7.40 10.84
CA PRO A 145 6.73 8.52 11.33
C PRO A 145 8.00 8.77 10.52
N ALA A 146 8.70 7.72 10.10
CA ALA A 146 9.90 7.85 9.28
C ALA A 146 9.60 8.53 7.92
N ARG A 147 8.51 8.10 7.25
CA ARG A 147 8.11 8.62 5.95
C ARG A 147 7.53 10.03 6.04
N THR A 148 6.80 10.32 7.14
CA THR A 148 6.34 11.67 7.45
C THR A 148 7.53 12.60 7.74
N LEU A 149 8.52 12.15 8.53
CA LEU A 149 9.73 12.92 8.80
C LEU A 149 10.53 13.20 7.50
N ALA A 150 10.65 12.21 6.60
CA ALA A 150 11.25 12.44 5.29
C ALA A 150 10.53 13.55 4.52
N LYS A 151 9.17 13.55 4.50
CA LYS A 151 8.38 14.64 3.90
C LYS A 151 8.70 15.98 4.52
N GLN A 152 8.77 16.08 5.84
CA GLN A 152 9.10 17.32 6.56
C GLN A 152 10.50 17.82 6.21
N VAL A 153 11.51 16.93 6.12
CA VAL A 153 12.87 17.26 5.71
C VAL A 153 12.90 17.81 4.29
N LEU A 154 12.24 17.11 3.35
CA LEU A 154 12.17 17.57 1.96
C LEU A 154 11.44 18.90 1.84
N ALA A 155 10.31 19.06 2.52
CA ALA A 155 9.51 20.28 2.52
C ALA A 155 10.24 21.47 3.18
N SER A 156 11.15 21.24 4.12
CA SER A 156 11.93 22.30 4.78
C SER A 156 13.02 22.91 3.91
N GLY A 157 13.50 22.17 2.86
CA GLY A 157 14.60 22.52 2.01
C GLY A 157 15.99 22.28 2.53
N ALA A 158 16.07 21.45 3.50
CA ALA A 158 17.36 21.08 4.05
C ALA A 158 18.36 20.63 2.98
N ILE A 159 17.89 19.94 1.94
CA ILE A 159 18.71 19.49 0.81
C ILE A 159 18.56 20.33 -0.46
N GLY A 160 17.83 21.44 -0.42
CA GLY A 160 17.54 22.29 -1.59
C GLY A 160 16.48 21.69 -2.52
N ARG A 161 16.41 22.19 -3.77
CA ARG A 161 15.51 21.65 -4.79
C ARG A 161 15.94 20.23 -5.15
N ILE A 162 15.01 19.28 -5.12
CA ILE A 162 15.25 17.89 -5.49
C ILE A 162 15.43 17.81 -7.01
N THR A 163 16.44 17.10 -7.47
CA THR A 163 16.77 16.91 -8.90
C THR A 163 16.62 15.45 -9.33
N ALA A 164 16.90 14.50 -8.44
CA ALA A 164 16.78 13.09 -8.75
C ALA A 164 16.38 12.27 -7.51
N VAL A 165 15.75 11.09 -7.75
CA VAL A 165 15.41 10.10 -6.72
C VAL A 165 15.81 8.73 -7.21
N ASN A 166 16.46 7.94 -6.36
CA ASN A 166 16.67 6.51 -6.56
C ASN A 166 15.87 5.74 -5.51
N PHE A 167 14.96 4.88 -5.93
CA PHE A 167 14.11 4.10 -5.04
C PHE A 167 14.19 2.61 -5.38
N GLU A 168 14.74 1.83 -4.48
CA GLU A 168 14.78 0.38 -4.56
C GLU A 168 13.87 -0.23 -3.50
N TRP A 169 12.97 -1.14 -3.92
CA TRP A 169 12.14 -1.94 -3.03
C TRP A 169 12.42 -3.43 -3.20
N ARG A 170 12.64 -4.12 -2.11
CA ARG A 170 12.90 -5.55 -2.04
C ARG A 170 11.79 -6.23 -1.23
N LEU A 171 11.06 -7.13 -1.87
CA LEU A 171 10.19 -8.08 -1.19
C LEU A 171 10.96 -9.37 -0.99
N ASP A 172 10.93 -9.92 0.21
CA ASP A 172 11.50 -11.25 0.44
C ASP A 172 10.66 -12.36 -0.20
N THR A 173 11.19 -13.58 -0.23
CA THR A 173 10.49 -14.73 -0.83
C THR A 173 9.24 -15.14 -0.06
N HIS A 174 9.09 -14.80 1.23
CA HIS A 174 7.87 -15.08 2.00
C HIS A 174 6.72 -14.17 1.58
N HIS A 175 6.96 -12.86 1.51
CA HIS A 175 5.95 -11.88 1.11
C HIS A 175 5.75 -11.86 -0.41
N GLY A 176 6.84 -11.88 -1.18
CA GLY A 176 6.77 -11.87 -2.64
C GLY A 176 5.98 -13.05 -3.21
N ALA A 177 6.26 -14.29 -2.75
CA ALA A 177 5.50 -15.47 -3.17
C ALA A 177 3.98 -15.32 -3.01
N ASP A 178 3.54 -14.52 -2.05
CA ASP A 178 2.12 -14.34 -1.76
C ASP A 178 1.35 -13.71 -2.91
N TYR A 179 1.97 -12.85 -3.70
CA TYR A 179 1.38 -12.26 -4.90
C TYR A 179 1.24 -13.26 -6.05
N PHE A 180 2.12 -14.25 -6.13
CA PHE A 180 2.13 -15.27 -7.19
C PHE A 180 1.20 -16.46 -6.88
N ARG A 181 0.64 -16.55 -5.67
CA ARG A 181 -0.32 -17.63 -5.29
C ARG A 181 -1.78 -17.17 -5.23
N ARG A 182 -2.01 -15.89 -4.96
CA ARG A 182 -3.34 -15.30 -4.77
C ARG A 182 -3.93 -14.83 -6.11
N TRP A 183 -5.12 -14.22 -6.07
CA TRP A 183 -5.77 -13.61 -7.23
C TRP A 183 -4.90 -12.53 -7.91
N HIS A 184 -3.94 -11.97 -7.18
CA HIS A 184 -2.95 -11.00 -7.70
C HIS A 184 -2.08 -11.55 -8.85
N ARG A 185 -1.92 -12.87 -8.93
CA ARG A 185 -1.11 -13.58 -9.93
C ARG A 185 -1.50 -13.29 -11.38
N LEU A 186 -2.70 -12.72 -11.59
CA LEU A 186 -3.23 -12.38 -12.90
C LEU A 186 -3.27 -10.87 -13.08
N MET A 187 -2.65 -10.38 -14.15
CA MET A 187 -2.54 -8.96 -14.48
C MET A 187 -3.92 -8.29 -14.51
N ARG A 188 -4.94 -8.95 -15.08
CA ARG A 188 -6.32 -8.45 -15.13
C ARG A 188 -6.96 -8.20 -13.76
N ASN A 189 -6.46 -8.85 -12.71
CA ASN A 189 -7.01 -8.75 -11.37
C ASN A 189 -6.31 -7.68 -10.50
N SER A 190 -5.02 -7.45 -10.74
CA SER A 190 -4.19 -6.60 -9.87
C SER A 190 -3.46 -5.48 -10.59
N GLY A 191 -3.41 -5.51 -11.93
CA GLY A 191 -2.48 -4.67 -12.68
C GLY A 191 -1.01 -5.05 -12.47
N GLY A 192 -0.73 -6.22 -11.89
CA GLY A 192 0.62 -6.65 -11.50
C GLY A 192 1.20 -5.85 -10.33
N LEU A 193 2.45 -6.13 -9.97
CA LEU A 193 3.09 -5.49 -8.80
C LEU A 193 3.37 -4.01 -9.02
N LEU A 194 3.52 -3.54 -10.27
CA LEU A 194 3.69 -2.12 -10.56
C LEU A 194 2.43 -1.28 -10.24
N VAL A 195 1.24 -1.90 -10.27
CA VAL A 195 -0.01 -1.27 -9.81
C VAL A 195 -0.30 -1.67 -8.36
N HIS A 196 -0.40 -2.98 -8.06
CA HIS A 196 -0.86 -3.43 -6.75
C HIS A 196 0.08 -3.02 -5.60
N LYS A 197 1.40 -3.29 -5.71
CA LYS A 197 2.37 -2.99 -4.64
C LYS A 197 3.00 -1.62 -4.83
N ALA A 198 3.48 -1.31 -6.03
CA ALA A 198 4.21 -0.08 -6.29
C ALA A 198 3.34 1.18 -6.24
N THR A 199 2.00 1.05 -6.23
CA THR A 199 1.11 2.18 -5.97
C THR A 199 1.44 2.90 -4.65
N HIS A 200 1.83 2.16 -3.59
CA HIS A 200 2.32 2.76 -2.35
C HIS A 200 3.59 3.59 -2.57
N HIS A 201 4.49 3.09 -3.40
CA HIS A 201 5.79 3.71 -3.64
C HIS A 201 5.64 4.94 -4.53
N PHE A 202 4.84 4.85 -5.58
CA PHE A 202 4.54 5.98 -6.46
C PHE A 202 3.72 7.04 -5.75
N ASP A 203 2.81 6.64 -4.87
CA ASP A 203 2.09 7.55 -3.98
C ASP A 203 3.03 8.32 -3.06
N LEU A 204 3.97 7.63 -2.41
CA LEU A 204 5.00 8.27 -1.57
C LEU A 204 5.86 9.24 -2.37
N ILE A 205 6.33 8.85 -3.57
CA ILE A 205 7.16 9.72 -4.40
C ILE A 205 6.36 10.96 -4.82
N ASN A 206 5.11 10.79 -5.28
CA ASN A 206 4.24 11.91 -5.65
C ASN A 206 4.05 12.87 -4.45
N TRP A 207 3.75 12.32 -3.27
CA TRP A 207 3.55 13.10 -2.06
C TRP A 207 4.84 13.78 -1.58
N TRP A 208 5.99 13.09 -1.56
CA TRP A 208 7.26 13.67 -1.17
C TRP A 208 7.71 14.79 -2.09
N LEU A 209 7.52 14.64 -3.41
CA LEU A 209 7.89 15.62 -4.41
C LEU A 209 6.87 16.75 -4.59
N GLY A 210 5.63 16.59 -4.05
CA GLY A 210 4.53 17.52 -4.33
C GLY A 210 4.23 17.65 -5.83
N SER A 211 4.42 16.58 -6.61
CA SER A 211 4.35 16.57 -8.07
C SER A 211 3.85 15.24 -8.58
N THR A 212 3.49 15.16 -9.87
CA THR A 212 3.06 13.94 -10.54
C THR A 212 4.04 13.56 -11.66
N ALA A 213 4.13 12.26 -11.97
CA ALA A 213 4.93 11.79 -13.09
C ALA A 213 4.35 12.30 -14.41
N ARG A 214 5.22 12.73 -15.34
CA ARG A 214 4.91 13.16 -16.70
C ARG A 214 5.04 12.02 -17.70
N GLU A 215 6.11 11.23 -17.57
CA GLU A 215 6.47 10.16 -18.49
C GLU A 215 7.14 8.99 -17.75
N VAL A 216 6.90 7.78 -18.23
CA VAL A 216 7.45 6.53 -17.66
C VAL A 216 7.98 5.62 -18.77
N SER A 217 9.21 5.12 -18.60
CA SER A 217 9.78 3.98 -19.34
C SER A 217 10.05 2.84 -18.38
N ALA A 218 9.68 1.60 -18.71
CA ALA A 218 9.80 0.50 -17.80
C ALA A 218 10.17 -0.82 -18.49
N GLU A 219 10.80 -1.71 -17.73
CA GLU A 219 11.05 -3.09 -18.09
C GLU A 219 10.58 -4.02 -16.97
N GLY A 220 10.05 -5.19 -17.35
CA GLY A 220 9.59 -6.20 -16.42
C GLY A 220 9.79 -7.60 -16.95
N ARG A 221 10.08 -8.53 -16.04
CA ARG A 221 10.19 -9.94 -16.37
C ARG A 221 9.80 -10.84 -15.22
N ARG A 222 9.36 -12.04 -15.51
CA ARG A 222 9.18 -13.11 -14.53
C ARG A 222 10.45 -13.95 -14.51
N ALA A 223 11.35 -13.63 -13.57
CA ALA A 223 12.69 -14.24 -13.49
C ALA A 223 12.73 -15.44 -12.54
N PHE A 224 12.00 -15.38 -11.42
CA PHE A 224 12.06 -16.37 -10.36
C PHE A 224 10.79 -17.22 -10.23
N TYR A 225 9.59 -16.64 -10.16
CA TYR A 225 8.34 -17.39 -9.96
C TYR A 225 7.83 -17.97 -11.27
N ARG A 226 8.59 -18.92 -11.87
CA ARG A 226 8.32 -19.57 -13.17
C ARG A 226 8.60 -21.07 -13.12
N PRO A 227 8.03 -21.88 -14.02
CA PRO A 227 8.20 -23.34 -14.04
C PRO A 227 9.67 -23.79 -14.02
N GLU A 228 10.54 -23.14 -14.81
CA GLU A 228 11.95 -23.51 -14.97
C GLU A 228 12.73 -23.36 -13.66
N THR A 229 12.37 -22.36 -12.83
CA THR A 229 12.97 -22.21 -11.50
C THR A 229 12.59 -23.36 -10.59
N ALA A 230 11.30 -23.77 -10.60
CA ALA A 230 10.87 -24.93 -9.81
C ALA A 230 11.59 -26.20 -10.24
N ASP A 231 11.76 -26.42 -11.54
CA ASP A 231 12.47 -27.57 -12.09
C ASP A 231 13.95 -27.56 -11.66
N GLY A 232 14.62 -26.40 -11.71
CA GLY A 232 15.98 -26.22 -11.20
C GLY A 232 16.12 -26.44 -9.69
N LEU A 233 15.03 -26.25 -8.93
CA LEU A 233 14.95 -26.54 -7.48
C LEU A 233 14.57 -28.01 -7.20
N GLY A 234 14.41 -28.86 -8.20
CA GLY A 234 14.03 -30.28 -8.05
C GLY A 234 12.56 -30.48 -7.65
N LEU A 235 11.67 -29.53 -7.96
CA LEU A 235 10.25 -29.58 -7.65
C LEU A 235 9.41 -30.05 -8.86
N HIS A 236 9.87 -31.10 -9.57
CA HIS A 236 9.25 -31.61 -10.80
C HIS A 236 7.85 -32.18 -10.56
N ASP A 237 7.58 -32.71 -9.35
CA ASP A 237 6.34 -33.30 -8.90
C ASP A 237 5.42 -32.30 -8.19
N ARG A 238 5.66 -30.97 -8.38
CA ARG A 238 4.83 -29.92 -7.78
C ARG A 238 3.37 -30.01 -8.24
N GLY A 239 2.44 -29.87 -7.29
CA GLY A 239 1.02 -29.80 -7.56
C GLY A 239 0.55 -28.38 -7.89
N GLU A 240 -0.72 -28.25 -8.26
CA GLU A 240 -1.36 -26.94 -8.56
C GLU A 240 -1.52 -26.05 -7.32
N ARG A 241 -1.53 -26.65 -6.13
CA ARG A 241 -1.71 -25.97 -4.84
C ARG A 241 -0.95 -26.67 -3.72
N CYS A 242 -0.58 -25.91 -2.67
CA CYS A 242 0.25 -26.43 -1.58
C CYS A 242 -0.42 -27.53 -0.77
N ALA A 243 -1.72 -27.46 -0.51
CA ALA A 243 -2.44 -28.43 0.33
C ALA A 243 -2.38 -29.89 -0.17
N ALA A 244 -2.19 -30.11 -1.47
CA ALA A 244 -2.10 -31.42 -2.08
C ALA A 244 -0.78 -31.61 -2.89
N CYS A 245 0.27 -30.85 -2.58
CA CYS A 245 1.51 -30.84 -3.34
C CYS A 245 2.45 -31.95 -2.86
N PRO A 246 2.84 -32.92 -3.73
CA PRO A 246 3.86 -33.93 -3.36
C PRO A 246 5.22 -33.31 -2.99
N ALA A 247 5.57 -32.16 -3.59
CA ALA A 247 6.80 -31.44 -3.29
C ALA A 247 6.72 -30.56 -2.03
N PHE A 248 5.60 -30.55 -1.29
CA PHE A 248 5.34 -29.60 -0.18
C PHE A 248 6.51 -29.54 0.83
N ALA A 249 7.00 -30.67 1.31
CA ALA A 249 8.05 -30.73 2.32
C ALA A 249 9.39 -30.12 1.84
N ARG A 250 9.67 -30.16 0.54
CA ARG A 250 10.90 -29.66 -0.07
C ARG A 250 10.80 -28.22 -0.57
N CYS A 251 9.56 -27.71 -0.76
CA CYS A 251 9.33 -26.40 -1.33
C CYS A 251 9.52 -25.30 -0.27
N ARG A 252 10.52 -24.45 -0.45
CA ARG A 252 10.83 -23.35 0.48
C ARG A 252 9.87 -22.16 0.38
N VAL A 253 9.06 -22.10 -0.67
CA VAL A 253 8.01 -21.06 -0.85
C VAL A 253 6.61 -21.65 -0.64
N ARG A 254 6.49 -22.79 0.05
CA ARG A 254 5.19 -23.39 0.39
C ARG A 254 4.36 -22.51 1.31
N LEU A 255 3.06 -22.67 1.27
CA LEU A 255 2.14 -22.07 2.22
C LEU A 255 1.33 -23.17 2.91
N ASP A 256 1.47 -23.24 4.24
CA ASP A 256 0.59 -24.08 5.07
C ASP A 256 -0.55 -23.22 5.62
N LEU A 257 -1.74 -23.38 5.04
CA LEU A 257 -2.94 -22.69 5.53
C LEU A 257 -3.36 -23.22 6.92
N GLY A 258 -2.97 -24.46 7.25
CA GLY A 258 -3.24 -25.07 8.57
C GLY A 258 -2.43 -24.46 9.71
N ALA A 259 -1.23 -23.96 9.42
CA ALA A 259 -0.33 -23.36 10.41
C ALA A 259 -0.86 -22.02 10.99
N SER A 260 -1.74 -21.33 10.25
CA SER A 260 -2.35 -20.08 10.72
C SER A 260 -3.85 -20.24 10.92
N ARG A 261 -4.30 -20.03 12.16
CA ARG A 261 -5.73 -20.06 12.48
C ARG A 261 -6.52 -19.06 11.63
N ALA A 262 -6.01 -17.85 11.47
CA ALA A 262 -6.67 -16.80 10.68
C ALA A 262 -6.79 -17.21 9.19
N LEU A 263 -5.71 -17.71 8.57
CA LEU A 263 -5.74 -18.15 7.17
C LEU A 263 -6.69 -19.35 6.98
N ARG A 264 -6.70 -20.29 7.91
CA ARG A 264 -7.62 -21.42 7.88
C ARG A 264 -9.08 -20.96 7.96
N GLU A 265 -9.42 -20.14 8.96
CA GLU A 265 -10.80 -19.69 9.21
C GLU A 265 -11.32 -18.71 8.13
N ILE A 266 -10.47 -17.89 7.53
CA ILE A 266 -10.87 -16.92 6.50
C ILE A 266 -10.91 -17.57 5.11
N TYR A 267 -9.96 -18.46 4.80
CA TYR A 267 -9.78 -18.98 3.44
C TYR A 267 -10.03 -20.48 3.32
N ALA A 268 -9.22 -21.35 3.96
CA ALA A 268 -9.30 -22.80 3.72
C ALA A 268 -10.67 -23.40 4.04
N SER A 269 -11.29 -22.99 5.15
CA SER A 269 -12.64 -23.46 5.54
C SER A 269 -13.76 -22.91 4.65
N ASN A 270 -13.46 -21.94 3.76
CA ASN A 270 -14.46 -21.23 2.97
C ASN A 270 -14.28 -21.37 1.46
N GLU A 271 -13.35 -22.23 1.01
CA GLU A 271 -13.06 -22.47 -0.42
C GLU A 271 -14.32 -22.95 -1.19
N GLY A 272 -15.16 -23.75 -0.57
CA GLY A 272 -16.38 -24.28 -1.19
C GLY A 272 -17.46 -23.25 -1.51
N HIS A 273 -17.36 -22.02 -0.99
CA HIS A 273 -18.36 -20.98 -1.23
C HIS A 273 -18.11 -20.15 -2.50
N ASP A 274 -16.86 -19.99 -2.92
CA ASP A 274 -16.51 -19.17 -4.09
C ASP A 274 -15.41 -19.78 -4.98
N GLY A 275 -14.88 -20.95 -4.62
CA GLY A 275 -13.80 -21.62 -5.37
C GLY A 275 -12.45 -20.89 -5.30
N TYR A 276 -12.27 -19.97 -4.36
CA TYR A 276 -11.01 -19.24 -4.20
C TYR A 276 -10.02 -20.05 -3.38
N PHE A 277 -8.89 -20.41 -4.00
CA PHE A 277 -7.77 -21.10 -3.37
C PHE A 277 -6.65 -20.12 -3.04
N ARG A 278 -6.30 -20.02 -1.74
CA ARG A 278 -5.29 -19.11 -1.21
C ARG A 278 -3.86 -19.60 -1.40
N ASP A 279 -3.67 -20.88 -1.66
CA ASP A 279 -2.41 -21.63 -1.66
C ASP A 279 -2.00 -22.19 -3.04
N ARG A 280 -2.34 -21.51 -4.14
CA ARG A 280 -1.95 -21.93 -5.49
C ARG A 280 -0.43 -21.93 -5.65
N CYS A 281 0.07 -22.81 -6.52
CA CYS A 281 1.50 -22.91 -6.83
C CYS A 281 2.00 -21.59 -7.43
N VAL A 282 3.11 -21.07 -6.88
CA VAL A 282 3.73 -19.81 -7.34
C VAL A 282 4.55 -19.96 -8.60
N PHE A 283 4.80 -21.20 -9.04
CA PHE A 283 5.56 -21.54 -10.24
C PHE A 283 4.69 -21.95 -11.43
N ALA A 284 3.38 -21.73 -11.34
CA ALA A 284 2.46 -22.14 -12.40
C ALA A 284 2.63 -21.28 -13.67
N SER A 285 2.40 -21.89 -14.83
CA SER A 285 2.65 -21.23 -16.14
C SER A 285 1.69 -20.09 -16.44
N GLU A 286 0.45 -20.16 -15.95
CA GLU A 286 -0.61 -19.18 -16.19
C GLU A 286 -0.41 -17.82 -15.46
N ILE A 287 0.61 -17.70 -14.62
CA ILE A 287 0.95 -16.44 -13.96
C ILE A 287 1.49 -15.45 -14.99
N ASP A 288 0.92 -14.26 -15.06
CA ASP A 288 1.24 -13.24 -16.06
C ASP A 288 1.75 -11.92 -15.48
N ILE A 289 2.05 -11.87 -14.17
CA ILE A 289 2.68 -10.72 -13.50
C ILE A 289 4.21 -10.87 -13.43
N TRP A 290 4.90 -9.74 -13.28
CA TRP A 290 6.36 -9.66 -13.19
C TRP A 290 6.84 -9.76 -11.74
N ASP A 291 8.03 -10.30 -11.52
CA ASP A 291 8.72 -10.37 -10.22
C ASP A 291 9.97 -9.49 -10.13
N THR A 292 10.46 -9.02 -11.28
CA THR A 292 11.61 -8.13 -11.40
C THR A 292 11.24 -7.00 -12.35
N MET A 293 11.21 -5.77 -11.85
CA MET A 293 10.77 -4.61 -12.62
C MET A 293 11.63 -3.39 -12.32
N ARG A 294 11.94 -2.61 -13.36
CA ARG A 294 12.51 -1.27 -13.22
C ARG A 294 11.69 -0.25 -13.99
N ALA A 295 11.69 0.99 -13.52
CA ALA A 295 11.09 2.11 -14.21
C ALA A 295 11.96 3.36 -14.07
N SER A 296 12.05 4.13 -15.15
CA SER A 296 12.59 5.49 -15.16
C SER A 296 11.45 6.46 -15.42
N LEU A 297 11.32 7.48 -14.56
CA LEU A 297 10.23 8.44 -14.62
C LEU A 297 10.79 9.86 -14.70
N THR A 298 10.06 10.73 -15.42
CA THR A 298 10.26 12.16 -15.37
C THR A 298 9.01 12.80 -14.78
N TYR A 299 9.18 13.68 -13.82
CA TYR A 299 8.09 14.38 -13.13
C TYR A 299 7.82 15.74 -13.76
N GLU A 300 6.65 16.33 -13.48
CA GLU A 300 6.25 17.65 -13.99
C GLU A 300 7.17 18.79 -13.51
N ASN A 301 7.81 18.61 -12.35
CA ASN A 301 8.83 19.52 -11.79
C ASN A 301 10.26 19.17 -12.22
N ASP A 302 10.41 18.39 -13.31
CA ASP A 302 11.67 17.96 -13.92
C ASP A 302 12.57 17.06 -13.05
N VAL A 303 12.05 16.55 -11.92
CA VAL A 303 12.75 15.53 -11.13
C VAL A 303 12.78 14.21 -11.91
N VAL A 304 13.96 13.57 -11.98
CA VAL A 304 14.10 12.24 -12.56
C VAL A 304 14.08 11.18 -11.45
N VAL A 305 13.38 10.08 -11.68
CA VAL A 305 13.24 9.00 -10.70
C VAL A 305 13.63 7.68 -11.32
N ASN A 306 14.51 6.94 -10.67
CA ASN A 306 14.78 5.54 -10.95
C ASN A 306 14.11 4.66 -9.88
N TYR A 307 13.36 3.68 -10.32
CA TYR A 307 12.64 2.75 -9.47
C TYR A 307 13.00 1.30 -9.80
N LEU A 308 13.24 0.49 -8.76
CA LEU A 308 13.48 -0.96 -8.88
C LEU A 308 12.60 -1.69 -7.87
N LEU A 309 11.96 -2.79 -8.31
CA LEU A 309 11.26 -3.73 -7.45
C LEU A 309 11.66 -5.16 -7.78
N SER A 310 12.12 -5.90 -6.76
CA SER A 310 12.36 -7.34 -6.78
C SER A 310 11.41 -8.03 -5.79
N ALA A 311 10.77 -9.12 -6.21
CA ALA A 311 9.79 -9.85 -5.39
C ALA A 311 10.33 -11.19 -4.82
N TYR A 312 11.64 -11.41 -4.84
CA TYR A 312 12.29 -12.64 -4.34
C TYR A 312 13.65 -12.36 -3.70
N ALA A 313 13.78 -11.23 -3.03
CA ALA A 313 15.00 -10.86 -2.32
C ALA A 313 15.23 -11.75 -1.08
N PRO A 314 16.48 -11.84 -0.58
CA PRO A 314 16.79 -12.60 0.64
C PRO A 314 16.21 -11.98 1.92
N GLY A 315 15.98 -10.66 1.91
CA GLY A 315 15.34 -9.90 2.99
C GLY A 315 14.41 -8.86 2.42
N GLU A 316 13.52 -8.34 3.26
CA GLU A 316 12.54 -7.31 2.89
C GLU A 316 12.94 -5.95 3.40
N GLY A 317 12.76 -4.95 2.57
CA GLY A 317 13.05 -3.56 2.91
C GLY A 317 13.18 -2.69 1.67
N TYR A 318 13.59 -1.44 1.89
CA TYR A 318 13.76 -0.49 0.80
C TYR A 318 14.85 0.52 1.12
N ARG A 319 15.37 1.13 0.06
CA ARG A 319 16.26 2.28 0.12
C ARG A 319 15.78 3.34 -0.84
N VAL A 320 15.64 4.57 -0.34
CA VAL A 320 15.37 5.74 -1.18
C VAL A 320 16.42 6.83 -0.90
N VAL A 321 16.93 7.42 -2.00
CA VAL A 321 17.89 8.52 -1.95
C VAL A 321 17.33 9.68 -2.75
N PHE A 322 17.20 10.84 -2.11
CA PHE A 322 16.82 12.08 -2.74
C PHE A 322 18.07 12.95 -2.91
N HIS A 323 18.38 13.27 -4.16
CA HIS A 323 19.49 14.16 -4.52
C HIS A 323 18.93 15.57 -4.71
N GLY A 324 19.39 16.48 -3.88
CA GLY A 324 19.04 17.88 -3.95
C GLY A 324 20.25 18.76 -4.27
N GLU A 325 20.01 20.02 -4.66
CA GLU A 325 21.06 20.97 -4.99
C GLU A 325 22.00 21.28 -3.81
N ARG A 326 21.58 21.00 -2.57
CA ARG A 326 22.32 21.36 -1.35
C ARG A 326 22.70 20.15 -0.51
N GLY A 327 22.39 18.94 -0.96
CA GLY A 327 22.71 17.71 -0.24
C GLY A 327 21.81 16.55 -0.62
N GLU A 328 21.88 15.49 0.16
CA GLU A 328 21.10 14.26 -0.02
C GLU A 328 20.32 13.94 1.24
N LEU A 329 19.14 13.32 1.05
CA LEU A 329 18.41 12.62 2.08
C LEU A 329 18.37 11.15 1.71
N THR A 330 18.88 10.27 2.58
CA THR A 330 18.79 8.82 2.43
C THR A 330 17.90 8.24 3.51
N MET A 331 16.92 7.45 3.12
CA MET A 331 16.13 6.60 4.02
C MET A 331 16.36 5.15 3.66
N GLU A 332 16.72 4.33 4.64
CA GLU A 332 16.88 2.88 4.47
C GLU A 332 16.10 2.17 5.55
N THR A 333 15.27 1.21 5.14
CA THR A 333 14.41 0.40 6.02
C THR A 333 14.68 -1.07 5.78
N THR A 334 14.91 -1.81 6.85
CA THR A 334 14.91 -3.27 6.88
C THR A 334 13.67 -3.72 7.63
N GLU A 335 12.67 -4.25 6.89
CA GLU A 335 11.45 -4.80 7.48
C GLU A 335 11.67 -6.23 7.98
N ARG A 336 12.43 -7.03 7.22
CA ARG A 336 12.89 -8.37 7.58
C ARG A 336 14.29 -8.60 7.04
N PRO A 337 15.27 -8.91 7.91
CA PRO A 337 16.67 -9.05 7.47
C PRO A 337 16.92 -10.32 6.64
N PHE A 338 16.13 -11.38 6.82
CA PHE A 338 16.26 -12.65 6.09
C PHE A 338 14.96 -13.46 6.16
N VAL A 339 14.90 -14.54 5.38
CA VAL A 339 13.89 -15.59 5.43
C VAL A 339 14.56 -16.87 5.92
N GLU A 340 13.91 -17.60 6.83
CA GLU A 340 14.44 -18.86 7.37
C GLU A 340 14.61 -19.92 6.27
N PRO A 341 15.50 -20.92 6.45
CA PRO A 341 15.73 -21.95 5.44
C PRO A 341 14.49 -22.75 5.04
N ASP A 342 13.46 -22.79 5.90
CA ASP A 342 12.17 -23.42 5.62
C ASP A 342 11.16 -22.52 4.89
N GLY A 343 11.56 -21.28 4.57
CA GLY A 343 10.73 -20.28 3.92
C GLY A 343 9.86 -19.45 4.87
N ALA A 344 9.98 -19.63 6.18
CA ALA A 344 9.26 -18.85 7.17
C ALA A 344 9.92 -17.47 7.45
N PRO A 345 9.19 -16.49 7.98
CA PRO A 345 9.80 -15.28 8.52
C PRO A 345 10.66 -15.61 9.76
N PRO A 346 11.63 -14.74 10.14
CA PRO A 346 12.46 -14.90 11.34
C PRO A 346 11.61 -15.15 12.61
N ARG A 347 12.13 -15.98 13.49
CA ARG A 347 11.50 -16.30 14.79
C ARG A 347 12.52 -16.17 15.94
N PRO A 348 12.35 -15.21 16.87
CA PRO A 348 11.28 -14.21 16.93
C PRO A 348 11.32 -13.23 15.75
N ALA A 349 10.21 -12.52 15.53
CA ALA A 349 10.17 -11.48 14.50
C ALA A 349 11.24 -10.42 14.79
N ALA A 350 12.05 -10.10 13.80
CA ALA A 350 13.01 -8.99 13.92
C ALA A 350 12.23 -7.66 13.90
N PRO A 351 12.65 -6.68 14.72
CA PRO A 351 12.07 -5.34 14.63
C PRO A 351 12.37 -4.71 13.27
N GLU A 352 11.46 -3.85 12.80
CA GLU A 352 11.73 -2.99 11.64
C GLU A 352 12.79 -1.96 12.04
N GLU A 353 13.87 -1.86 11.27
CA GLU A 353 14.93 -0.89 11.47
C GLU A 353 14.90 0.12 10.34
N THR A 354 14.80 1.40 10.68
CA THR A 354 14.83 2.50 9.70
C THR A 354 15.86 3.53 10.11
N THR A 355 16.70 3.92 9.15
CA THR A 355 17.62 5.06 9.27
C THR A 355 17.20 6.18 8.33
N LEU A 356 17.39 7.42 8.76
CA LEU A 356 17.12 8.61 7.97
C LEU A 356 18.32 9.58 8.11
N VAL A 357 19.05 9.78 7.02
CA VAL A 357 20.31 10.52 7.03
C VAL A 357 20.24 11.70 6.08
N VAL A 358 20.52 12.90 6.60
CA VAL A 358 20.76 14.12 5.81
C VAL A 358 22.26 14.31 5.63
N GLN A 359 22.72 14.36 4.39
CA GLN A 359 24.10 14.65 4.04
C GLN A 359 24.14 15.99 3.29
N PRO A 360 24.55 17.11 3.91
CA PRO A 360 24.78 18.37 3.20
C PRO A 360 25.85 18.21 2.12
N LEU A 361 25.74 18.98 1.03
CA LEU A 361 26.72 18.94 -0.06
C LEU A 361 28.14 19.26 0.46
N PHE A 362 28.22 20.20 1.42
CA PHE A 362 29.44 20.55 2.13
C PHE A 362 29.18 20.40 3.64
N GLY A 363 29.78 19.39 4.27
CA GLY A 363 29.61 19.15 5.68
C GLY A 363 29.52 17.67 6.02
N ARG A 364 29.24 17.38 7.30
CA ARG A 364 29.10 16.02 7.83
C ARG A 364 27.66 15.57 7.71
N ALA A 365 27.46 14.25 7.63
CA ALA A 365 26.14 13.63 7.65
C ALA A 365 25.52 13.70 9.06
N TYR A 366 24.20 13.73 9.10
CA TYR A 366 23.39 13.72 10.31
C TYR A 366 22.34 12.62 10.19
N GLU A 367 22.35 11.69 11.14
CA GLU A 367 21.26 10.72 11.31
C GLU A 367 20.16 11.34 12.17
N LEU A 368 18.94 11.34 11.64
CA LEU A 368 17.77 11.92 12.30
C LEU A 368 17.14 10.93 13.25
N ARG A 369 16.69 11.41 14.39
CA ARG A 369 15.90 10.60 15.31
C ARG A 369 14.47 10.44 14.78
N ILE A 370 14.07 9.20 14.47
CA ILE A 370 12.72 8.87 14.05
C ILE A 370 11.86 8.70 15.30
N PRO A 371 10.67 9.35 15.37
CA PRO A 371 9.72 9.12 16.47
C PRO A 371 9.32 7.64 16.55
N GLU A 372 9.25 7.10 17.75
CA GLU A 372 8.80 5.73 17.98
C GLU A 372 7.37 5.52 17.50
N ALA A 373 7.14 4.37 16.87
CA ALA A 373 5.82 3.95 16.41
C ALA A 373 5.60 2.48 16.73
N ILE A 374 4.36 2.14 17.04
CA ILE A 374 3.96 0.77 17.39
C ILE A 374 2.96 0.28 16.32
N GLY A 375 3.18 -0.94 15.83
CA GLY A 375 2.29 -1.62 14.89
C GLY A 375 2.88 -1.80 13.50
N ASP A 376 2.09 -2.43 12.64
CA ASP A 376 2.49 -2.78 11.28
C ASP A 376 2.75 -1.54 10.39
N HIS A 377 3.53 -1.74 9.34
CA HIS A 377 3.91 -0.69 8.38
C HIS A 377 4.61 0.52 9.03
N GLY A 378 5.50 0.25 10.00
CA GLY A 378 6.19 1.28 10.76
C GLY A 378 5.23 2.17 11.57
N GLY A 379 4.14 1.59 12.11
CA GLY A 379 3.11 2.28 12.88
C GLY A 379 2.08 3.06 12.04
N GLY A 380 2.19 3.01 10.71
CA GLY A 380 1.31 3.76 9.81
C GLY A 380 -0.16 3.35 9.89
N ASP A 381 -0.47 2.07 10.11
CA ASP A 381 -1.85 1.59 10.20
C ASP A 381 -2.61 2.24 11.37
N ALA A 382 -2.01 2.28 12.56
CA ALA A 382 -2.65 2.86 13.74
C ALA A 382 -2.92 4.37 13.58
N LEU A 383 -1.94 5.11 13.04
CA LEU A 383 -2.06 6.55 12.79
C LEU A 383 -3.07 6.86 11.69
N MET A 384 -3.13 6.05 10.62
CA MET A 384 -4.14 6.17 9.58
C MET A 384 -5.55 5.96 10.15
N LEU A 385 -5.76 4.92 10.95
CA LEU A 385 -7.05 4.66 11.58
C LEU A 385 -7.47 5.77 12.54
N ALA A 386 -6.54 6.32 13.31
CA ALA A 386 -6.80 7.46 14.19
C ALA A 386 -7.23 8.71 13.39
N HIS A 387 -6.64 8.93 12.21
CA HIS A 387 -7.07 10.00 11.31
C HIS A 387 -8.44 9.70 10.68
N LEU A 388 -8.66 8.51 10.14
CA LEU A 388 -9.89 8.13 9.44
C LEU A 388 -11.11 8.13 10.36
N PHE A 389 -10.97 7.65 11.58
CA PHE A 389 -12.08 7.45 12.53
C PHE A 389 -12.01 8.40 13.73
N GLY A 390 -10.84 8.67 14.27
CA GLY A 390 -10.64 9.40 15.51
C GLY A 390 -10.52 10.92 15.36
N HIS A 391 -10.63 11.44 14.13
CA HIS A 391 -10.48 12.87 13.84
C HIS A 391 -9.10 13.45 14.24
N ALA A 392 -8.06 12.63 14.23
CA ALA A 392 -6.69 13.11 14.45
C ALA A 392 -6.34 14.17 13.40
N PRO A 393 -5.68 15.28 13.78
CA PRO A 393 -5.28 16.30 12.82
C PRO A 393 -4.28 15.77 11.81
N ASP A 394 -4.25 16.34 10.62
CA ASP A 394 -3.35 15.97 9.53
C ASP A 394 -2.52 17.18 9.04
N PRO A 395 -1.58 17.66 9.86
CA PRO A 395 -0.77 18.84 9.51
C PRO A 395 0.19 18.57 8.35
N ASP A 396 0.48 17.30 8.06
CA ASP A 396 1.44 16.89 7.01
C ASP A 396 0.76 16.54 5.69
N GLY A 397 -0.58 16.66 5.58
CA GLY A 397 -1.33 16.33 4.36
C GLY A 397 -1.22 14.84 3.97
N ARG A 398 -1.28 13.92 4.96
CA ARG A 398 -1.13 12.48 4.73
C ARG A 398 -2.36 11.83 4.11
N ALA A 399 -3.54 12.42 4.31
CA ALA A 399 -4.77 11.91 3.70
C ALA A 399 -4.69 11.97 2.16
N ALA A 400 -4.96 10.84 1.52
CA ALA A 400 -4.97 10.73 0.08
C ALA A 400 -6.40 10.65 -0.45
N ASP A 401 -6.74 11.50 -1.43
CA ASP A 401 -8.02 11.47 -2.11
C ASP A 401 -8.00 10.56 -3.35
N ASP A 402 -9.12 10.53 -4.08
CA ASP A 402 -9.25 9.77 -5.33
C ASP A 402 -8.24 10.22 -6.41
N ARG A 403 -7.84 11.49 -6.43
CA ARG A 403 -6.86 12.03 -7.39
C ARG A 403 -5.47 11.49 -7.08
N ALA A 404 -5.05 11.54 -5.83
CA ALA A 404 -3.78 10.94 -5.39
C ALA A 404 -3.76 9.43 -5.68
N GLY A 405 -4.88 8.72 -5.40
CA GLY A 405 -5.05 7.31 -5.70
C GLY A 405 -4.95 7.00 -7.19
N ALA A 406 -5.59 7.80 -8.04
CA ALA A 406 -5.56 7.62 -9.48
C ALA A 406 -4.15 7.87 -10.05
N TRP A 407 -3.51 8.98 -9.68
CA TRP A 407 -2.17 9.32 -10.20
C TRP A 407 -1.10 8.33 -9.77
N SER A 408 -1.17 7.76 -8.57
CA SER A 408 -0.27 6.67 -8.17
C SER A 408 -0.50 5.38 -8.96
N ALA A 409 -1.76 5.01 -9.22
CA ALA A 409 -2.09 3.85 -10.04
C ALA A 409 -1.71 4.04 -11.52
N LEU A 410 -1.94 5.24 -12.08
CA LEU A 410 -1.58 5.58 -13.47
C LEU A 410 -0.09 5.42 -13.76
N VAL A 411 0.80 5.68 -12.79
CA VAL A 411 2.24 5.42 -12.97
C VAL A 411 2.49 3.92 -13.22
N GLY A 412 1.90 3.04 -12.42
CA GLY A 412 2.04 1.59 -12.61
C GLY A 412 1.39 1.10 -13.91
N ILE A 413 0.25 1.67 -14.30
CA ILE A 413 -0.45 1.37 -15.56
C ILE A 413 0.41 1.81 -16.76
N ALA A 414 1.00 3.02 -16.72
CA ALA A 414 1.92 3.51 -17.74
C ALA A 414 3.18 2.64 -17.85
N ALA A 415 3.72 2.22 -16.71
CA ALA A 415 4.86 1.30 -16.68
C ALA A 415 4.54 -0.05 -17.33
N ASN A 416 3.36 -0.63 -17.06
CA ASN A 416 2.92 -1.85 -17.74
C ASN A 416 2.73 -1.66 -19.26
N ALA A 417 2.19 -0.52 -19.68
CA ALA A 417 2.06 -0.17 -21.11
C ALA A 417 3.45 -0.02 -21.77
N SER A 418 4.41 0.60 -21.09
CA SER A 418 5.80 0.69 -21.54
C SER A 418 6.44 -0.69 -21.71
N ILE A 419 6.29 -1.58 -20.72
CA ILE A 419 6.79 -2.97 -20.82
C ILE A 419 6.19 -3.69 -22.03
N ALA A 420 4.90 -3.56 -22.26
CA ALA A 420 4.20 -4.18 -23.39
C ALA A 420 4.70 -3.69 -24.76
N THR A 421 5.30 -2.50 -24.83
CA THR A 421 5.87 -1.89 -26.03
C THR A 421 7.40 -1.93 -26.07
N GLY A 422 8.03 -2.82 -25.27
CA GLY A 422 9.48 -3.03 -25.25
C GLY A 422 10.26 -1.89 -24.57
N GLY A 423 9.66 -1.19 -23.62
CA GLY A 423 10.31 -0.12 -22.84
C GLY A 423 10.10 1.28 -23.43
N ALA A 424 9.26 1.43 -24.46
CA ALA A 424 8.96 2.74 -25.02
C ALA A 424 8.36 3.70 -23.97
N PRO A 425 8.73 4.99 -24.00
CA PRO A 425 8.17 5.99 -23.08
C PRO A 425 6.65 6.14 -23.24
N VAL A 426 5.95 6.21 -22.11
CA VAL A 426 4.50 6.43 -22.06
C VAL A 426 4.23 7.72 -21.29
N LYS A 427 3.57 8.68 -21.92
CA LYS A 427 3.14 9.92 -21.27
C LYS A 427 1.90 9.65 -20.42
N LEU A 428 1.90 10.08 -19.17
CA LEU A 428 0.73 9.91 -18.32
C LEU A 428 -0.48 10.72 -18.83
N ALA A 429 -0.28 11.83 -19.50
CA ALA A 429 -1.35 12.61 -20.11
C ALA A 429 -2.19 11.78 -21.09
N ASP A 430 -1.60 10.82 -21.80
CA ASP A 430 -2.31 9.96 -22.75
C ASP A 430 -3.27 8.97 -22.05
N LEU A 431 -3.05 8.68 -20.77
CA LEU A 431 -3.87 7.79 -19.94
C LEU A 431 -4.80 8.55 -19.00
N ALA A 432 -4.44 9.79 -18.65
CA ALA A 432 -5.08 10.60 -17.62
C ALA A 432 -6.20 11.52 -18.16
N ASP A 433 -6.65 11.34 -19.42
CA ASP A 433 -7.77 12.12 -19.95
C ASP A 433 -9.00 11.99 -19.04
N GLY A 434 -9.53 13.14 -18.56
CA GLY A 434 -10.61 13.20 -17.59
C GLY A 434 -10.23 12.83 -16.14
N VAL A 435 -8.93 12.70 -15.82
CA VAL A 435 -8.42 12.49 -14.46
C VAL A 435 -7.79 13.78 -13.94
N ASP A 436 -8.48 14.48 -13.06
CA ASP A 436 -7.96 15.70 -12.43
C ASP A 436 -6.68 15.38 -11.64
N ARG A 437 -5.69 16.28 -11.69
CA ARG A 437 -4.47 16.16 -10.86
C ARG A 437 -4.78 16.48 -9.39
N PRO A 438 -4.01 15.91 -8.44
CA PRO A 438 -3.98 16.42 -7.08
C PRO A 438 -3.66 17.92 -7.08
N ASP A 439 -4.19 18.65 -6.11
CA ASP A 439 -3.86 20.06 -5.97
C ASP A 439 -2.34 20.19 -5.76
N PRO A 440 -1.66 21.13 -6.45
CA PRO A 440 -0.25 21.29 -6.27
C PRO A 440 0.02 21.73 -4.82
N GLU A 441 0.92 21.02 -4.14
CA GLU A 441 1.41 21.52 -2.87
C GLU A 441 2.18 22.81 -3.13
N PRO A 442 2.09 23.82 -2.24
CA PRO A 442 2.90 25.02 -2.36
C PRO A 442 4.36 24.58 -2.43
N ALA A 443 5.09 25.09 -3.44
CA ALA A 443 6.52 24.83 -3.55
C ALA A 443 7.18 25.18 -2.21
N PRO A 444 7.88 24.23 -1.58
CA PRO A 444 8.46 24.44 -0.24
C PRO A 444 9.51 25.56 -0.22
N PHE A 445 9.90 26.08 -1.40
CA PHE A 445 10.92 27.12 -1.54
C PHE A 445 10.45 28.22 -2.46
N GLY A 446 10.43 29.44 -1.90
CA GLY A 446 10.60 30.63 -2.72
C GLY A 446 11.94 30.57 -3.47
N PRO A 447 12.04 31.13 -4.71
CA PRO A 447 13.26 31.21 -5.41
C PRO A 447 14.28 32.02 -4.57
N GLN A 448 15.48 31.47 -4.33
CA GLN A 448 16.61 32.15 -3.72
C GLN A 448 16.73 32.11 -2.18
N ALA A 449 16.92 30.93 -1.58
CA ALA A 449 17.87 30.89 -0.48
C ALA A 449 19.27 30.82 -1.13
N ALA A 450 20.03 31.92 -1.03
CA ALA A 450 21.42 31.96 -1.47
C ALA A 450 22.18 30.77 -0.88
N TRP A 451 23.12 30.20 -1.65
CA TRP A 451 24.05 29.18 -1.17
C TRP A 451 24.68 29.68 0.13
N ARG A 452 24.30 29.02 1.24
CA ARG A 452 24.88 29.24 2.56
C ARG A 452 25.28 27.90 3.11
N ASP A 453 26.26 27.90 4.00
CA ASP A 453 26.62 26.70 4.75
C ASP A 453 25.35 26.07 5.43
N PHE A 454 25.32 24.75 5.48
CA PHE A 454 24.22 24.05 6.12
C PHE A 454 24.22 24.40 7.61
N ASP A 455 23.12 24.97 8.08
CA ASP A 455 22.91 25.32 9.48
C ASP A 455 21.83 24.42 10.08
N ALA A 456 22.23 23.39 10.80
CA ALA A 456 21.35 22.43 11.42
C ALA A 456 20.34 23.09 12.39
N ALA A 457 20.72 24.19 13.06
CA ALA A 457 19.85 24.88 14.01
C ALA A 457 18.58 25.50 13.39
N ARG A 458 18.56 25.64 12.05
CA ARG A 458 17.38 26.14 11.34
C ARG A 458 16.24 25.13 11.23
N TYR A 459 16.51 23.87 11.48
CA TYR A 459 15.57 22.77 11.24
C TYR A 459 15.19 22.10 12.55
N PRO A 460 13.93 22.22 13.01
CA PRO A 460 13.51 21.65 14.31
C PRO A 460 13.76 20.13 14.42
N PHE A 461 13.65 19.40 13.31
CA PHE A 461 13.91 17.96 13.29
C PHE A 461 15.40 17.59 13.44
N MET A 462 16.32 18.59 13.41
CA MET A 462 17.74 18.39 13.64
C MET A 462 18.14 18.51 15.12
N ALA A 463 17.24 18.94 16.00
CA ALA A 463 17.55 19.18 17.41
C ALA A 463 18.15 17.96 18.12
N ASP A 464 17.63 16.77 17.78
CA ASP A 464 18.10 15.48 18.35
C ASP A 464 18.92 14.66 17.35
N ALA A 465 19.36 15.26 16.23
CA ALA A 465 20.10 14.55 15.19
C ALA A 465 21.53 14.22 15.67
N ARG A 466 21.98 12.99 15.38
CA ARG A 466 23.34 12.55 15.65
C ARG A 466 24.25 12.83 14.47
N GLN A 467 25.28 13.64 14.67
CA GLN A 467 26.32 13.82 13.65
C GLN A 467 27.13 12.53 13.48
N ILE A 468 27.23 12.04 12.25
CA ILE A 468 28.01 10.84 11.92
C ILE A 468 29.46 11.23 11.71
N SER A 469 30.35 10.75 12.58
CA SER A 469 31.79 10.77 12.34
C SER A 469 32.11 9.59 11.40
N ARG A 470 32.53 9.85 10.16
CA ARG A 470 33.19 8.79 9.39
C ARG A 470 34.49 8.46 10.12
N SER A 471 34.61 7.25 10.71
CA SER A 471 35.89 6.68 11.00
C SER A 471 36.64 6.60 9.67
N SER A 472 37.77 7.26 9.56
CA SER A 472 38.72 7.13 8.47
C SER A 472 39.07 5.65 8.29
N THR A 473 38.55 5.03 7.24
CA THR A 473 39.08 3.81 6.65
C THR A 473 39.86 4.19 5.42
#